data_e199d1b43e88a39c4c0ad61b3bb0b3c4
#
_entry.id   e199d1b43e88a39c4c0ad61b3bb0b3c4
#
_cell.length_a   1.000
_cell.length_b   1.000
_cell.length_c   1.000
_cell.angle_alpha   90.00
_cell.angle_beta   90.00
_cell.angle_gamma   90.00
#
_symmetry.space_group_name_H-M   'P 1'
#
loop_
_entity.id
_entity.type
_entity.pdbx_description
1 polymer ?
#
loop_
_entity_poly.entity_id
_entity_poly.type
_entity_poly.pdbx_seq_one_letter_code
_entity_poly.pdbx_strand_id
1 'polypeptide(L)'
;MKRVTKMNYFKEREFFHEGMRHFQDLFDGKRTAEAIEKNRKHYEFWDDEKEIIKNSNFFFIASSWNGYIDCNIKSGDPGFVKIIDNETIEYPEYDGNSMYRTAGNIFKNPNVGLLFINFDGKSRRIRINGYATIHHDNETLN
;
A
#
# COMPACT_ATOMS: atom_id res chain seq x y z
N MET A 1 4.81 -0.52 -23.82
CA MET A 1 3.52 -0.27 -23.15
C MET A 1 3.75 0.24 -21.74
N LYS A 2 3.17 1.38 -21.42
CA LYS A 2 3.26 1.96 -20.09
C LYS A 2 2.10 1.47 -19.26
N ARG A 3 2.39 0.94 -18.07
CA ARG A 3 1.39 0.52 -17.11
C ARG A 3 1.58 1.28 -15.81
N VAL A 4 0.48 1.67 -15.20
CA VAL A 4 0.50 2.32 -13.89
C VAL A 4 -0.52 1.67 -12.97
N THR A 5 -0.20 1.61 -11.71
CA THR A 5 -1.10 1.15 -10.66
C THR A 5 -1.51 2.35 -9.82
N LYS A 6 -2.82 2.52 -9.66
CA LYS A 6 -3.41 3.52 -8.77
C LYS A 6 -3.98 2.83 -7.56
N MET A 7 -3.93 3.49 -6.44
CA MET A 7 -4.37 2.91 -5.19
C MET A 7 -5.04 3.95 -4.31
N ASN A 8 -6.18 3.56 -3.73
CA ASN A 8 -6.95 4.38 -2.79
C ASN A 8 -7.13 3.63 -1.48
N TYR A 9 -7.33 4.35 -0.39
CA TYR A 9 -7.53 3.77 0.93
C TYR A 9 -8.84 2.99 1.06
N PHE A 10 -8.81 1.95 1.90
CA PHE A 10 -10.03 1.34 2.45
C PHE A 10 -10.61 2.24 3.52
N LYS A 11 -11.88 2.61 3.40
CA LYS A 11 -12.58 3.41 4.42
C LYS A 11 -13.54 2.58 5.25
N GLU A 12 -14.02 1.46 4.70
CA GLU A 12 -15.05 0.63 5.34
C GLU A 12 -14.46 -0.52 6.17
N ARG A 13 -13.16 -0.72 6.09
CA ARG A 13 -12.54 -1.86 6.75
C ARG A 13 -12.35 -1.61 8.24
N GLU A 14 -12.64 -2.64 9.05
CA GLU A 14 -12.28 -2.65 10.45
C GLU A 14 -10.78 -2.51 10.63
N PHE A 15 -10.35 -1.59 11.48
CA PHE A 15 -8.92 -1.38 11.72
C PHE A 15 -8.33 -2.57 12.48
N PHE A 16 -9.00 -3.01 13.55
CA PHE A 16 -8.63 -4.20 14.31
C PHE A 16 -9.81 -5.16 14.35
N HIS A 17 -9.70 -6.31 13.67
CA HIS A 17 -10.71 -7.35 13.73
C HIS A 17 -10.55 -8.19 15.02
N GLU A 18 -11.46 -9.14 15.23
CA GLU A 18 -11.50 -9.93 16.47
C GLU A 18 -10.23 -10.74 16.76
N GLY A 19 -9.51 -11.18 15.71
CA GLY A 19 -8.24 -11.90 15.90
C GLY A 19 -7.17 -11.02 16.51
N MET A 20 -7.09 -9.78 16.05
CA MET A 20 -6.16 -8.79 16.62
C MET A 20 -6.58 -8.44 18.06
N ARG A 21 -7.88 -8.23 18.29
CA ARG A 21 -8.40 -7.96 19.63
C ARG A 21 -8.12 -9.10 20.61
N HIS A 22 -8.19 -10.34 20.14
CA HIS A 22 -7.85 -11.51 20.95
C HIS A 22 -6.44 -11.39 21.56
N PHE A 23 -5.45 -11.05 20.73
CA PHE A 23 -4.07 -10.92 21.20
C PHE A 23 -3.85 -9.65 22.02
N GLN A 24 -4.53 -8.57 21.69
CA GLN A 24 -4.49 -7.36 22.51
C GLN A 24 -4.99 -7.62 23.91
N ASP A 25 -6.07 -8.39 24.04
CA ASP A 25 -6.62 -8.77 25.34
C ASP A 25 -5.70 -9.75 26.08
N LEU A 26 -5.18 -10.74 25.36
CA LEU A 26 -4.32 -11.78 25.96
C LEU A 26 -3.01 -11.20 26.50
N PHE A 27 -2.42 -10.22 25.82
CA PHE A 27 -1.12 -9.64 26.16
C PHE A 27 -1.21 -8.23 26.72
N ASP A 28 -2.38 -7.81 27.16
CA ASP A 28 -2.62 -6.49 27.77
C ASP A 28 -2.21 -5.32 26.86
N GLY A 29 -2.48 -5.46 25.59
CA GLY A 29 -2.14 -4.45 24.57
C GLY A 29 -3.31 -3.57 24.11
N LYS A 30 -4.51 -3.80 24.65
CA LYS A 30 -5.73 -3.14 24.17
C LYS A 30 -5.66 -1.62 24.28
N ARG A 31 -5.17 -1.12 25.40
CA ARG A 31 -5.07 0.32 25.66
C ARG A 31 -4.16 1.02 24.64
N THR A 32 -2.99 0.43 24.40
CA THR A 32 -2.03 0.94 23.42
C THR A 32 -2.62 0.88 22.00
N ALA A 33 -3.27 -0.25 21.65
CA ALA A 33 -3.89 -0.42 20.34
C ALA A 33 -5.00 0.60 20.09
N GLU A 34 -5.85 0.85 21.08
CA GLU A 34 -6.91 1.86 20.98
C GLU A 34 -6.36 3.26 20.81
N ALA A 35 -5.25 3.58 21.49
CA ALA A 35 -4.59 4.87 21.35
C ALA A 35 -4.01 5.03 19.92
N ILE A 36 -3.44 3.97 19.37
CA ILE A 36 -2.93 3.98 17.99
C ILE A 36 -4.08 4.19 17.00
N GLU A 37 -5.17 3.47 17.17
CA GLU A 37 -6.34 3.63 16.29
C GLU A 37 -6.87 5.06 16.35
N LYS A 38 -7.04 5.60 17.55
CA LYS A 38 -7.57 6.94 17.74
C LYS A 38 -6.67 8.02 17.15
N ASN A 39 -5.35 7.89 17.32
CA ASN A 39 -4.40 8.95 17.01
C ASN A 39 -3.70 8.79 15.66
N ARG A 40 -3.69 7.58 15.09
CA ARG A 40 -2.91 7.27 13.88
C ARG A 40 -3.75 6.86 12.68
N LYS A 41 -4.94 6.30 12.90
CA LYS A 41 -5.82 5.88 11.82
C LYS A 41 -6.32 7.10 11.04
N HIS A 42 -6.07 7.13 9.74
CA HIS A 42 -6.52 8.22 8.88
C HIS A 42 -6.62 7.73 7.43
N TYR A 43 -7.26 8.52 6.59
CA TYR A 43 -7.58 8.17 5.20
C TYR A 43 -7.01 9.15 4.20
N GLU A 44 -6.22 10.11 4.65
CA GLU A 44 -5.52 11.06 3.80
C GLU A 44 -4.04 11.07 4.17
N PHE A 45 -3.18 11.27 3.18
CA PHE A 45 -1.74 11.35 3.43
C PHE A 45 -1.42 12.59 4.26
N TRP A 46 -0.73 12.40 5.37
CA TRP A 46 -0.13 13.48 6.13
C TRP A 46 1.12 14.00 5.42
N ASP A 47 1.55 15.22 5.74
CA ASP A 47 2.68 15.83 5.06
C ASP A 47 3.99 15.03 5.21
N ASP A 48 4.26 14.49 6.40
CA ASP A 48 5.43 13.66 6.63
C ASP A 48 5.37 12.35 5.83
N GLU A 49 4.18 11.79 5.65
CA GLU A 49 3.97 10.61 4.84
C GLU A 49 4.21 10.89 3.36
N LYS A 50 3.76 12.05 2.88
CA LYS A 50 4.04 12.48 1.51
C LYS A 50 5.53 12.60 1.25
N GLU A 51 6.28 13.11 2.23
CA GLU A 51 7.74 13.20 2.13
C GLU A 51 8.39 11.83 2.03
N ILE A 52 7.96 10.86 2.84
CA ILE A 52 8.47 9.49 2.78
C ILE A 52 8.20 8.88 1.42
N ILE A 53 6.98 9.02 0.90
CA ILE A 53 6.59 8.48 -0.41
C ILE A 53 7.41 9.11 -1.52
N LYS A 54 7.55 10.43 -1.52
CA LYS A 54 8.29 11.18 -2.56
C LYS A 54 9.77 10.80 -2.60
N ASN A 55 10.37 10.53 -1.45
CA ASN A 55 11.80 10.26 -1.35
C ASN A 55 12.14 8.78 -1.42
N SER A 56 11.14 7.91 -1.44
CA SER A 56 11.36 6.46 -1.49
C SER A 56 11.77 6.00 -2.88
N ASN A 57 12.73 5.09 -2.93
CA ASN A 57 13.14 4.43 -4.17
C ASN A 57 12.65 2.98 -4.24
N PHE A 58 11.89 2.53 -3.25
CA PHE A 58 11.25 1.23 -3.25
C PHE A 58 10.09 1.19 -2.25
N PHE A 59 9.20 0.22 -2.42
CA PHE A 59 8.21 -0.17 -1.42
C PHE A 59 7.85 -1.63 -1.61
N PHE A 60 7.29 -2.25 -0.59
CA PHE A 60 6.75 -3.60 -0.66
C PHE A 60 5.26 -3.55 -0.91
N ILE A 61 4.77 -4.48 -1.72
CA ILE A 61 3.35 -4.62 -1.99
C ILE A 61 2.92 -6.06 -1.79
N ALA A 62 1.87 -6.25 -1.01
CA ALA A 62 1.20 -7.52 -0.84
C ALA A 62 -0.07 -7.53 -1.67
N SER A 63 -0.29 -8.62 -2.39
CA SER A 63 -1.48 -8.84 -3.20
C SER A 63 -1.90 -10.29 -3.03
N SER A 64 -3.14 -10.62 -3.40
CA SER A 64 -3.61 -11.98 -3.23
C SER A 64 -4.72 -12.33 -4.22
N TRP A 65 -4.86 -13.62 -4.46
CA TRP A 65 -5.99 -14.18 -5.18
C TRP A 65 -6.25 -15.60 -4.66
N ASN A 66 -7.52 -15.88 -4.41
CA ASN A 66 -7.97 -17.23 -4.02
C ASN A 66 -7.21 -17.79 -2.81
N GLY A 67 -6.89 -16.94 -1.83
CA GLY A 67 -6.16 -17.35 -0.63
C GLY A 67 -4.65 -17.42 -0.77
N TYR A 68 -4.12 -17.28 -1.99
CA TYR A 68 -2.67 -17.23 -2.22
C TYR A 68 -2.19 -15.79 -2.13
N ILE A 69 -1.15 -15.58 -1.33
CA ILE A 69 -0.63 -14.25 -1.03
C ILE A 69 0.75 -14.11 -1.69
N ASP A 70 0.96 -12.99 -2.35
CA ASP A 70 2.24 -12.62 -2.94
C ASP A 70 2.76 -11.34 -2.28
N CYS A 71 4.06 -11.29 -2.06
CA CYS A 71 4.73 -10.10 -1.56
C CYS A 71 5.86 -9.76 -2.52
N ASN A 72 5.87 -8.53 -3.03
CA ASN A 72 6.82 -8.11 -4.03
C ASN A 72 7.43 -6.76 -3.66
N ILE A 73 8.57 -6.45 -4.24
CA ILE A 73 9.20 -5.14 -4.12
C ILE A 73 9.01 -4.37 -5.42
N LYS A 74 8.65 -3.10 -5.31
CA LYS A 74 8.60 -2.17 -6.44
C LYS A 74 9.64 -1.11 -6.21
N SER A 75 10.42 -0.80 -7.23
CA SER A 75 11.52 0.15 -7.08
C SER A 75 11.64 1.05 -8.30
N GLY A 76 12.32 2.16 -8.10
CA GLY A 76 12.59 3.15 -9.14
C GLY A 76 13.43 4.27 -8.56
N ASP A 77 13.70 5.28 -9.36
CA ASP A 77 14.35 6.48 -8.85
C ASP A 77 13.43 7.20 -7.87
N PRO A 78 13.97 7.91 -6.86
CA PRO A 78 13.13 8.70 -5.96
C PRO A 78 12.17 9.58 -6.75
N GLY A 79 10.88 9.56 -6.35
CA GLY A 79 9.83 10.24 -7.09
C GLY A 79 9.10 9.37 -8.10
N PHE A 80 9.47 8.08 -8.22
CA PHE A 80 8.74 7.18 -9.13
C PHE A 80 7.29 6.95 -8.69
N VAL A 81 7.00 7.08 -7.39
CA VAL A 81 5.64 7.04 -6.87
C VAL A 81 5.10 8.47 -6.85
N LYS A 82 4.02 8.69 -7.56
CA LYS A 82 3.39 10.02 -7.66
C LYS A 82 2.18 10.09 -6.75
N ILE A 83 2.04 11.21 -6.04
CA ILE A 83 0.87 11.50 -5.24
C ILE A 83 -0.08 12.30 -6.12
N ILE A 84 -1.20 11.67 -6.48
CA ILE A 84 -2.18 12.25 -7.39
C ILE A 84 -3.09 13.22 -6.63
N ASP A 85 -3.53 12.80 -5.45
CA ASP A 85 -4.33 13.62 -4.53
C ASP A 85 -4.09 13.11 -3.10
N ASN A 86 -4.82 13.61 -2.14
CA ASN A 86 -4.61 13.25 -0.72
C ASN A 86 -4.93 11.80 -0.40
N GLU A 87 -5.58 11.06 -1.30
CA GLU A 87 -6.00 9.68 -1.07
C GLU A 87 -5.47 8.70 -2.13
N THR A 88 -4.76 9.18 -3.15
CA THR A 88 -4.40 8.38 -4.31
C THR A 88 -2.93 8.51 -4.65
N ILE A 89 -2.28 7.37 -4.85
CA ILE A 89 -0.91 7.32 -5.38
C ILE A 89 -0.90 6.51 -6.68
N GLU A 90 0.12 6.74 -7.47
CA GLU A 90 0.32 6.09 -8.77
C GLU A 90 1.79 5.75 -8.93
N TYR A 91 2.07 4.56 -9.45
CA TYR A 91 3.44 4.18 -9.76
C TYR A 91 3.50 3.38 -11.06
N PRO A 92 4.63 3.45 -11.79
CA PRO A 92 4.78 2.69 -13.03
C PRO A 92 5.03 1.22 -12.74
N GLU A 93 4.44 0.35 -13.56
CA GLU A 93 4.69 -1.08 -13.51
C GLU A 93 5.77 -1.43 -14.54
N TYR A 94 6.91 -1.92 -14.07
CA TYR A 94 7.99 -2.36 -14.92
C TYR A 94 7.96 -3.87 -15.09
N ASP A 95 8.28 -4.33 -16.29
CA ASP A 95 8.44 -5.76 -16.56
C ASP A 95 9.74 -6.24 -15.95
N GLY A 96 9.66 -7.03 -14.87
CA GLY A 96 10.83 -7.68 -14.32
C GLY A 96 11.10 -9.01 -14.99
N ASN A 97 10.37 -10.03 -14.56
CA ASN A 97 10.58 -11.41 -15.00
C ASN A 97 9.42 -11.96 -15.86
N SER A 98 8.53 -11.11 -16.30
CA SER A 98 7.35 -11.46 -17.12
C SER A 98 6.33 -12.37 -16.42
N MET A 99 6.42 -12.53 -15.12
CA MET A 99 5.43 -13.33 -14.38
C MET A 99 4.16 -12.53 -14.06
N TYR A 100 4.26 -11.23 -13.89
CA TYR A 100 3.13 -10.35 -13.61
C TYR A 100 2.29 -10.78 -12.41
N ARG A 101 2.93 -11.27 -11.34
CA ARG A 101 2.21 -11.76 -10.16
C ARG A 101 1.36 -10.69 -9.50
N THR A 102 1.94 -9.51 -9.25
CA THR A 102 1.21 -8.41 -8.64
C THR A 102 0.08 -7.93 -9.55
N ALA A 103 0.38 -7.70 -10.83
CA ALA A 103 -0.60 -7.23 -11.80
C ALA A 103 -1.74 -8.23 -11.98
N GLY A 104 -1.41 -9.52 -12.07
CA GLY A 104 -2.40 -10.58 -12.21
C GLY A 104 -3.31 -10.69 -11.01
N ASN A 105 -2.74 -10.60 -9.80
CA ASN A 105 -3.53 -10.62 -8.58
C ASN A 105 -4.47 -9.42 -8.51
N ILE A 106 -3.97 -8.22 -8.79
CA ILE A 106 -4.76 -6.99 -8.78
C ILE A 106 -5.91 -7.05 -9.78
N PHE A 107 -5.65 -7.61 -10.96
CA PHE A 107 -6.68 -7.79 -11.98
C PHE A 107 -7.88 -8.59 -11.46
N LYS A 108 -7.62 -9.59 -10.62
CA LYS A 108 -8.65 -10.45 -10.04
C LYS A 108 -9.16 -9.95 -8.69
N ASN A 109 -8.29 -9.31 -7.92
CA ASN A 109 -8.60 -8.87 -6.57
C ASN A 109 -7.89 -7.54 -6.31
N PRO A 110 -8.61 -6.43 -6.25
CA PRO A 110 -7.99 -5.11 -6.13
C PRO A 110 -7.40 -4.82 -4.75
N ASN A 111 -7.64 -5.66 -3.76
CA ASN A 111 -7.20 -5.42 -2.39
C ASN A 111 -5.70 -5.58 -2.28
N VAL A 112 -5.01 -4.55 -1.80
CA VAL A 112 -3.54 -4.56 -1.65
C VAL A 112 -3.13 -3.93 -0.34
N GLY A 113 -1.91 -4.27 0.10
CA GLY A 113 -1.24 -3.62 1.21
C GLY A 113 0.14 -3.16 0.75
N LEU A 114 0.49 -1.92 1.04
CA LEU A 114 1.80 -1.37 0.73
C LEU A 114 2.54 -1.05 2.02
N LEU A 115 3.86 -1.20 1.98
CA LEU A 115 4.73 -0.84 3.09
C LEU A 115 5.90 -0.01 2.56
N PHE A 116 5.94 1.25 2.97
CA PHE A 116 7.08 2.13 2.73
C PHE A 116 7.93 2.17 3.99
N ILE A 117 9.23 2.03 3.84
CA ILE A 117 10.18 2.02 4.96
C ILE A 117 11.25 3.06 4.67
N ASN A 118 11.49 3.94 5.65
CA ASN A 118 12.56 4.92 5.58
C ASN A 118 13.67 4.53 6.57
N PHE A 119 14.89 4.34 6.06
CA PHE A 119 16.04 3.93 6.84
C PHE A 119 17.02 5.09 7.13
N ASP A 120 16.59 6.33 7.02
CA ASP A 120 17.45 7.51 7.18
C ASP A 120 17.82 7.84 8.63
N GLY A 121 17.79 6.84 9.51
CA GLY A 121 18.13 6.98 10.93
C GLY A 121 16.93 7.16 11.85
N LYS A 122 15.74 7.36 11.33
CA LYS A 122 14.52 7.54 12.14
C LYS A 122 13.55 6.36 12.06
N SER A 123 13.82 5.34 11.27
CA SER A 123 13.01 4.11 11.15
C SER A 123 11.51 4.36 11.03
N ARG A 124 11.11 5.20 10.10
CA ARG A 124 9.69 5.45 9.87
C ARG A 124 9.11 4.49 8.85
N ARG A 125 7.89 4.05 9.09
CA ARG A 125 7.16 3.14 8.20
C ARG A 125 5.75 3.67 7.95
N ILE A 126 5.27 3.46 6.73
CA ILE A 126 3.88 3.73 6.38
C ILE A 126 3.27 2.45 5.85
N ARG A 127 2.14 2.05 6.43
CA ARG A 127 1.30 0.98 5.90
C ARG A 127 0.11 1.61 5.20
N ILE A 128 -0.12 1.19 3.97
CA ILE A 128 -1.25 1.68 3.19
C ILE A 128 -2.05 0.46 2.74
N ASN A 129 -3.31 0.39 3.16
CA ASN A 129 -4.22 -0.68 2.74
C ASN A 129 -5.32 -0.06 1.89
N GLY A 130 -5.55 -0.62 0.70
CA GLY A 130 -6.52 -0.03 -0.19
C GLY A 130 -6.79 -0.85 -1.44
N TYR A 131 -7.38 -0.19 -2.41
CA TYR A 131 -7.74 -0.77 -3.71
C TYR A 131 -6.76 -0.30 -4.77
N ALA A 132 -6.31 -1.23 -5.61
CA ALA A 132 -5.44 -0.92 -6.73
C ALA A 132 -6.14 -1.23 -8.05
N THR A 133 -5.85 -0.43 -9.06
CA THR A 133 -6.29 -0.66 -10.44
C THR A 133 -5.10 -0.49 -11.38
N ILE A 134 -5.10 -1.24 -12.47
CA ILE A 134 -4.01 -1.20 -13.44
C ILE A 134 -4.51 -0.50 -14.70
N HIS A 135 -3.71 0.44 -15.17
CA HIS A 135 -3.98 1.19 -16.38
C HIS A 135 -2.81 1.01 -17.35
N HIS A 136 -3.08 0.94 -18.64
CA HIS A 136 -2.05 0.83 -19.65
C HIS A 136 -2.43 1.65 -20.88
N ASP A 137 -1.43 1.90 -21.74
CA ASP A 137 -1.59 2.82 -22.86
C ASP A 137 -2.69 2.40 -23.82
N ASN A 138 -2.93 1.09 -23.96
CA ASN A 138 -3.99 0.60 -24.83
C ASN A 138 -5.39 1.04 -24.38
N GLU A 139 -5.60 1.27 -23.09
CA GLU A 139 -6.86 1.78 -22.56
C GLU A 139 -7.06 3.25 -22.90
N THR A 140 -5.99 4.02 -22.94
CA THR A 140 -6.05 5.44 -23.25
C THR A 140 -6.14 5.71 -24.74
N LEU A 141 -5.73 4.76 -25.57
CA LEU A 141 -5.78 4.89 -27.04
C LEU A 141 -7.14 4.53 -27.60
N ASN A 142 -7.96 3.88 -26.85
CA ASN A 142 -9.31 3.48 -27.23
C ASN A 142 -10.35 4.45 -26.68
#